data_3d7af34bf9b4881ad9ac81d204e56b70
#
_entry.id   3d7af34bf9b4881ad9ac81d204e56b70
#
_cell.length_a   1.000
_cell.length_b   1.000
_cell.length_c   1.000
_cell.angle_alpha   90.00
_cell.angle_beta   90.00
_cell.angle_gamma   90.00
#
_symmetry.space_group_name_H-M   'P 1'
#
loop_
_entity.id
_entity.type
_entity.pdbx_description
1 polymer ?
#
loop_
_entity_poly.entity_id
_entity_poly.type
_entity_poly.pdbx_seq_one_letter_code
_entity_poly.pdbx_strand_id
1 'polypeptide(L)'
;MLFRSIAQKIAAAEGRAYRDGFDAAQREAKAESDRRSAAALEEINVNIRGIAQRFSGIETRMETEAVDVAVAVARKLCSELIAAEPLGEISGLVTECFSHLVATPHLVVRINDQLYDLAHQSIEQMAKASGFQGRLVILAEPEIANGDCRIEWADGGVVLERAAIETKINELVGRYIASRKGSSES
;
A
#
# COMPACT_ATOMS: atom_id res chain seq x y z
N MET A 1 -37.57 -55.79 70.55
CA MET A 1 -36.78 -55.96 69.34
C MET A 1 -37.21 -54.96 68.23
N LEU A 2 -38.49 -54.63 68.08
CA LEU A 2 -38.98 -53.73 66.97
C LEU A 2 -38.39 -52.31 66.99
N PHE A 3 -38.27 -51.65 68.13
CA PHE A 3 -37.75 -50.26 68.21
C PHE A 3 -36.32 -50.11 67.78
N ARG A 4 -35.42 -51.06 67.98
CA ARG A 4 -34.04 -51.04 67.51
C ARG A 4 -33.93 -51.11 65.98
N SER A 5 -34.82 -51.88 65.37
CA SER A 5 -34.88 -52.06 63.93
C SER A 5 -35.41 -50.78 63.25
N ILE A 6 -36.34 -50.06 63.88
CA ILE A 6 -36.86 -48.78 63.31
C ILE A 6 -35.80 -47.69 63.43
N ALA A 7 -35.10 -47.50 64.53
CA ALA A 7 -34.07 -46.54 64.71
C ALA A 7 -32.89 -46.76 63.69
N GLN A 8 -32.52 -48.02 63.43
CA GLN A 8 -31.52 -48.33 62.42
C GLN A 8 -31.97 -47.97 60.97
N LYS A 9 -33.25 -48.16 60.67
CA LYS A 9 -33.80 -47.82 59.38
C LYS A 9 -33.86 -46.29 59.18
N ILE A 10 -34.21 -45.55 60.24
CA ILE A 10 -34.23 -44.06 60.18
C ILE A 10 -32.79 -43.55 60.01
N ALA A 11 -31.81 -43.97 60.78
CA ALA A 11 -30.44 -43.54 60.62
C ALA A 11 -29.82 -43.94 59.29
N ALA A 12 -30.20 -45.05 58.69
CA ALA A 12 -29.79 -45.44 57.35
C ALA A 12 -30.47 -44.61 56.27
N ALA A 13 -31.71 -44.16 56.48
CA ALA A 13 -32.42 -43.26 55.55
C ALA A 13 -31.86 -41.86 55.65
N GLU A 14 -31.61 -41.32 56.83
CA GLU A 14 -30.94 -40.00 57.02
C GLU A 14 -29.55 -39.96 56.40
N GLY A 15 -28.74 -41.01 56.59
CA GLY A 15 -27.41 -41.12 56.00
C GLY A 15 -27.43 -41.21 54.46
N ARG A 16 -28.50 -41.79 53.87
CA ARG A 16 -28.69 -41.79 52.43
C ARG A 16 -29.12 -40.40 51.94
N ALA A 17 -30.12 -39.82 52.57
CA ALA A 17 -30.62 -38.50 52.20
C ALA A 17 -29.53 -37.43 52.30
N TYR A 18 -28.68 -37.50 53.33
CA TYR A 18 -27.51 -36.62 53.47
C TYR A 18 -26.52 -36.77 52.30
N ARG A 19 -26.15 -37.99 51.96
CA ARG A 19 -25.25 -38.25 50.83
C ARG A 19 -25.84 -37.78 49.48
N ASP A 20 -27.09 -38.17 49.25
CA ASP A 20 -27.79 -37.78 48.01
C ASP A 20 -27.91 -36.26 47.90
N GLY A 21 -28.20 -35.56 49.00
CA GLY A 21 -28.24 -34.12 49.07
C GLY A 21 -26.86 -33.46 48.86
N PHE A 22 -25.82 -34.02 49.46
CA PHE A 22 -24.45 -33.55 49.29
C PHE A 22 -23.97 -33.71 47.85
N ASP A 23 -24.20 -34.90 47.25
CA ASP A 23 -23.84 -35.18 45.86
C ASP A 23 -24.64 -34.31 44.86
N ALA A 24 -25.89 -34.02 45.18
CA ALA A 24 -26.72 -33.12 44.37
C ALA A 24 -26.19 -31.67 44.43
N ALA A 25 -25.89 -31.16 45.63
CA ALA A 25 -25.34 -29.83 45.82
C ALA A 25 -23.96 -29.68 45.19
N GLN A 26 -23.12 -30.71 45.27
CA GLN A 26 -21.79 -30.68 44.61
C GLN A 26 -21.90 -30.66 43.09
N ARG A 27 -22.84 -31.44 42.51
CA ARG A 27 -23.12 -31.41 41.05
C ARG A 27 -23.65 -30.08 40.61
N GLU A 28 -24.55 -29.47 41.38
CA GLU A 28 -25.11 -28.16 41.09
C GLU A 28 -24.06 -27.05 41.15
N ALA A 29 -23.24 -27.03 42.21
CA ALA A 29 -22.14 -26.10 42.36
C ALA A 29 -21.11 -26.21 41.23
N LYS A 30 -20.79 -27.46 40.83
CA LYS A 30 -19.91 -27.69 39.68
C LYS A 30 -20.53 -27.19 38.36
N ALA A 31 -21.80 -27.52 38.10
CA ALA A 31 -22.49 -27.08 36.90
C ALA A 31 -22.59 -25.54 36.80
N GLU A 32 -22.81 -24.87 37.92
CA GLU A 32 -22.82 -23.42 37.99
C GLU A 32 -21.43 -22.82 37.74
N SER A 33 -20.38 -23.41 38.35
CA SER A 33 -18.99 -23.02 38.11
C SER A 33 -18.62 -23.17 36.62
N ASP A 34 -18.97 -24.31 36.03
CA ASP A 34 -18.71 -24.60 34.60
C ASP A 34 -19.43 -23.59 33.68
N ARG A 35 -20.69 -23.25 34.00
CA ARG A 35 -21.46 -22.24 33.27
C ARG A 35 -20.79 -20.85 33.35
N ARG A 36 -20.35 -20.42 34.55
CA ARG A 36 -19.67 -19.15 34.73
C ARG A 36 -18.36 -19.09 33.97
N SER A 37 -17.58 -20.19 34.03
CA SER A 37 -16.32 -20.30 33.28
C SER A 37 -16.57 -20.24 31.76
N ALA A 38 -17.58 -20.94 31.25
CA ALA A 38 -17.94 -20.91 29.84
C ALA A 38 -18.37 -19.50 29.38
N ALA A 39 -19.18 -18.81 30.19
CA ALA A 39 -19.59 -17.44 29.89
C ALA A 39 -18.40 -16.47 29.87
N ALA A 40 -17.49 -16.58 30.85
CA ALA A 40 -16.28 -15.74 30.88
C ALA A 40 -15.36 -16.00 29.69
N LEU A 41 -15.19 -17.27 29.29
CA LEU A 41 -14.41 -17.63 28.11
C LEU A 41 -15.03 -17.07 26.80
N GLU A 42 -16.35 -17.11 26.69
CA GLU A 42 -17.02 -16.53 25.51
C GLU A 42 -16.86 -15.01 25.47
N GLU A 43 -16.99 -14.32 26.59
CA GLU A 43 -16.74 -12.88 26.67
C GLU A 43 -15.29 -12.53 26.30
N ILE A 44 -14.32 -13.30 26.78
CA ILE A 44 -12.90 -13.13 26.42
C ILE A 44 -12.72 -13.33 24.89
N ASN A 45 -13.32 -14.36 24.33
CA ASN A 45 -13.24 -14.66 22.90
C ASN A 45 -13.80 -13.51 22.04
N VAL A 46 -14.96 -12.97 22.41
CA VAL A 46 -15.56 -11.80 21.74
C VAL A 46 -14.63 -10.58 21.82
N ASN A 47 -14.06 -10.33 23.00
CA ASN A 47 -13.15 -9.20 23.20
C ASN A 47 -11.85 -9.35 22.39
N ILE A 48 -11.28 -10.55 22.33
CA ILE A 48 -10.07 -10.84 21.53
C ILE A 48 -10.36 -10.61 20.03
N ARG A 49 -11.50 -11.11 19.53
CA ARG A 49 -11.90 -10.88 18.13
C ARG A 49 -12.05 -9.37 17.83
N GLY A 50 -12.68 -8.64 18.74
CA GLY A 50 -12.82 -7.19 18.62
C GLY A 50 -11.49 -6.43 18.61
N ILE A 51 -10.52 -6.87 19.41
CA ILE A 51 -9.16 -6.32 19.42
C ILE A 51 -8.46 -6.63 18.10
N ALA A 52 -8.53 -7.87 17.61
CA ALA A 52 -7.92 -8.27 16.34
C ALA A 52 -8.44 -7.46 15.15
N GLN A 53 -9.75 -7.24 15.07
CA GLN A 53 -10.35 -6.40 14.04
C GLN A 53 -9.89 -4.94 14.10
N ARG A 54 -9.82 -4.36 15.32
CA ARG A 54 -9.31 -3.00 15.49
C ARG A 54 -7.85 -2.87 15.11
N PHE A 55 -7.05 -3.88 15.43
CA PHE A 55 -5.63 -3.91 15.10
C PHE A 55 -5.42 -3.94 13.59
N SER A 56 -6.14 -4.80 12.87
CA SER A 56 -6.11 -4.85 11.40
C SER A 56 -6.52 -3.50 10.77
N GLY A 57 -7.56 -2.84 11.30
CA GLY A 57 -7.96 -1.52 10.83
C GLY A 57 -6.90 -0.43 11.08
N ILE A 58 -6.17 -0.50 12.20
CA ILE A 58 -5.05 0.42 12.48
C ILE A 58 -3.90 0.17 11.52
N GLU A 59 -3.53 -1.08 11.28
CA GLU A 59 -2.47 -1.47 10.34
C GLU A 59 -2.74 -0.93 8.94
N THR A 60 -3.93 -1.18 8.40
CA THR A 60 -4.33 -0.68 7.07
C THR A 60 -4.29 0.85 6.98
N ARG A 61 -4.72 1.54 8.03
CA ARG A 61 -4.66 3.00 8.07
C ARG A 61 -3.22 3.50 8.10
N MET A 62 -2.36 2.91 8.94
CA MET A 62 -0.94 3.30 9.02
C MET A 62 -0.21 3.07 7.69
N GLU A 63 -0.47 1.95 7.01
CA GLU A 63 0.08 1.69 5.67
C GLU A 63 -0.38 2.75 4.67
N THR A 64 -1.66 3.10 4.67
CA THR A 64 -2.21 4.13 3.78
C THR A 64 -1.55 5.49 4.03
N GLU A 65 -1.50 5.93 5.28
CA GLU A 65 -0.89 7.20 5.68
C GLU A 65 0.61 7.23 5.33
N ALA A 66 1.33 6.11 5.50
CA ALA A 66 2.75 6.02 5.14
C ALA A 66 2.97 6.16 3.63
N VAL A 67 2.13 5.52 2.80
CA VAL A 67 2.19 5.66 1.34
C VAL A 67 1.88 7.09 0.91
N ASP A 68 0.85 7.72 1.47
CA ASP A 68 0.48 9.10 1.16
C ASP A 68 1.62 10.08 1.49
N VAL A 69 2.26 9.93 2.65
CA VAL A 69 3.42 10.72 3.05
C VAL A 69 4.60 10.49 2.10
N ALA A 70 4.90 9.23 1.77
CA ALA A 70 5.99 8.89 0.85
C ALA A 70 5.79 9.52 -0.53
N VAL A 71 4.57 9.45 -1.09
CA VAL A 71 4.23 10.07 -2.36
C VAL A 71 4.32 11.60 -2.29
N ALA A 72 3.85 12.21 -1.21
CA ALA A 72 3.93 13.66 -1.03
C ALA A 72 5.39 14.15 -0.96
N VAL A 73 6.25 13.44 -0.21
CA VAL A 73 7.69 13.74 -0.12
C VAL A 73 8.35 13.57 -1.48
N ALA A 74 8.10 12.45 -2.18
CA ALA A 74 8.67 12.21 -3.51
C ALA A 74 8.29 13.32 -4.50
N ARG A 75 7.03 13.74 -4.54
CA ARG A 75 6.57 14.85 -5.39
C ARG A 75 7.29 16.15 -5.07
N LYS A 76 7.41 16.48 -3.79
CA LYS A 76 8.10 17.70 -3.38
C LYS A 76 9.55 17.69 -3.81
N LEU A 77 10.27 16.58 -3.58
CA LEU A 77 11.67 16.44 -3.97
C LEU A 77 11.86 16.46 -5.49
N CYS A 78 11.03 15.73 -6.25
CA CYS A 78 11.09 15.74 -7.70
C CYS A 78 10.81 17.15 -8.28
N SER A 79 9.82 17.85 -7.73
CA SER A 79 9.50 19.22 -8.15
C SER A 79 10.68 20.19 -7.96
N GLU A 80 11.34 20.11 -6.80
CA GLU A 80 12.53 20.95 -6.51
C GLU A 80 13.72 20.59 -7.41
N LEU A 81 13.94 19.28 -7.63
CA LEU A 81 15.03 18.81 -8.50
C LEU A 81 14.84 19.27 -9.95
N ILE A 82 13.64 19.12 -10.50
CA ILE A 82 13.31 19.55 -11.86
C ILE A 82 13.41 21.08 -11.99
N ALA A 83 13.03 21.83 -10.96
CA ALA A 83 13.18 23.27 -10.95
C ALA A 83 14.66 23.70 -10.95
N ALA A 84 15.51 22.94 -10.26
CA ALA A 84 16.96 23.21 -10.23
C ALA A 84 17.68 22.79 -11.51
N GLU A 85 17.30 21.63 -12.09
CA GLU A 85 17.94 21.03 -13.26
C GLU A 85 16.90 20.60 -14.31
N PRO A 86 16.23 21.51 -14.99
CA PRO A 86 15.11 21.20 -15.89
C PRO A 86 15.52 20.39 -17.14
N LEU A 87 16.80 20.35 -17.48
CA LEU A 87 17.34 19.56 -18.59
C LEU A 87 17.80 18.15 -18.19
N GLY A 88 17.85 17.81 -16.90
CA GLY A 88 18.40 16.53 -16.43
C GLY A 88 17.69 15.34 -17.05
N GLU A 89 16.38 15.26 -16.89
CA GLU A 89 15.54 14.18 -17.45
C GLU A 89 15.52 14.19 -18.99
N ILE A 90 15.43 15.37 -19.61
CA ILE A 90 15.47 15.53 -21.06
C ILE A 90 16.78 14.98 -21.61
N SER A 91 17.90 15.32 -20.98
CA SER A 91 19.23 14.84 -21.38
C SER A 91 19.38 13.33 -21.25
N GLY A 92 18.84 12.74 -20.18
CA GLY A 92 18.80 11.30 -20.00
C GLY A 92 18.04 10.61 -21.11
N LEU A 93 16.82 11.08 -21.40
CA LEU A 93 15.95 10.53 -22.45
C LEU A 93 16.55 10.68 -23.85
N VAL A 94 17.13 11.83 -24.16
CA VAL A 94 17.81 12.07 -25.43
C VAL A 94 19.02 11.14 -25.60
N THR A 95 19.81 10.93 -24.54
CA THR A 95 20.95 10.01 -24.57
C THR A 95 20.50 8.58 -24.84
N GLU A 96 19.42 8.14 -24.23
CA GLU A 96 18.82 6.83 -24.47
C GLU A 96 18.35 6.69 -25.93
N CYS A 97 17.66 7.72 -26.45
CA CYS A 97 17.25 7.75 -27.86
C CYS A 97 18.46 7.63 -28.82
N PHE A 98 19.53 8.36 -28.59
CA PHE A 98 20.72 8.25 -29.43
C PHE A 98 21.36 6.86 -29.38
N SER A 99 21.32 6.18 -28.25
CA SER A 99 21.88 4.83 -28.11
C SER A 99 21.11 3.79 -28.94
N HIS A 100 19.81 3.97 -29.10
CA HIS A 100 18.91 3.06 -29.82
C HIS A 100 18.66 3.45 -31.30
N LEU A 101 18.83 4.74 -31.66
CA LEU A 101 18.42 5.30 -32.94
C LEU A 101 19.62 5.65 -33.85
N VAL A 102 20.72 4.88 -33.80
CA VAL A 102 21.96 5.15 -34.55
C VAL A 102 21.74 5.27 -36.06
N ALA A 103 20.81 4.50 -36.63
CA ALA A 103 20.53 4.46 -38.07
C ALA A 103 19.34 5.36 -38.47
N THR A 104 18.79 6.15 -37.58
CA THR A 104 17.62 6.99 -37.86
C THR A 104 18.04 8.24 -38.67
N PRO A 105 17.37 8.53 -39.79
CA PRO A 105 17.80 9.62 -40.68
C PRO A 105 17.57 11.01 -40.10
N HIS A 106 16.59 11.17 -39.23
CA HIS A 106 16.29 12.44 -38.56
C HIS A 106 15.67 12.21 -37.18
N LEU A 107 15.99 13.12 -36.28
CA LEU A 107 15.44 13.19 -34.92
C LEU A 107 14.97 14.62 -34.67
N VAL A 108 13.74 14.76 -34.19
CA VAL A 108 13.16 16.06 -33.81
C VAL A 108 12.95 16.06 -32.30
N VAL A 109 13.52 17.06 -31.64
CA VAL A 109 13.35 17.24 -30.17
C VAL A 109 12.59 18.55 -29.98
N ARG A 110 11.39 18.47 -29.39
CA ARG A 110 10.54 19.61 -29.05
C ARG A 110 10.59 19.84 -27.54
N ILE A 111 10.87 21.07 -27.17
CA ILE A 111 11.07 21.47 -25.77
C ILE A 111 10.45 22.86 -25.52
N ASN A 112 10.34 23.22 -24.24
CA ASN A 112 9.92 24.55 -23.86
C ASN A 112 10.89 25.61 -24.41
N ASP A 113 10.36 26.74 -24.87
CA ASP A 113 11.12 27.85 -25.45
C ASP A 113 12.15 28.44 -24.49
N GLN A 114 11.86 28.49 -23.19
CA GLN A 114 12.79 29.00 -22.18
C GLN A 114 14.05 28.12 -21.98
N LEU A 115 13.97 26.85 -22.37
CA LEU A 115 15.08 25.90 -22.27
C LEU A 115 15.88 25.80 -23.59
N TYR A 116 15.41 26.42 -24.66
CA TYR A 116 15.94 26.19 -26.00
C TYR A 116 17.44 26.38 -26.10
N ASP A 117 17.97 27.51 -25.66
CA ASP A 117 19.40 27.84 -25.83
C ASP A 117 20.31 26.86 -25.06
N LEU A 118 19.92 26.48 -23.81
CA LEU A 118 20.65 25.53 -23.02
C LEU A 118 20.57 24.11 -23.58
N ALA A 119 19.37 23.69 -23.97
CA ALA A 119 19.13 22.38 -24.55
C ALA A 119 19.81 22.20 -25.91
N HIS A 120 19.80 23.21 -26.76
CA HIS A 120 20.42 23.16 -28.08
C HIS A 120 21.92 22.81 -27.98
N GLN A 121 22.64 23.52 -27.13
CA GLN A 121 24.06 23.26 -26.91
C GLN A 121 24.33 21.87 -26.34
N SER A 122 23.57 21.47 -25.32
CA SER A 122 23.72 20.18 -24.64
C SER A 122 23.39 19.00 -25.57
N ILE A 123 22.23 19.05 -26.26
CA ILE A 123 21.77 17.96 -27.12
C ILE A 123 22.67 17.82 -28.37
N GLU A 124 23.17 18.91 -28.95
CA GLU A 124 24.16 18.83 -30.04
C GLU A 124 25.47 18.16 -29.61
N GLN A 125 25.94 18.46 -28.39
CA GLN A 125 27.12 17.80 -27.86
C GLN A 125 26.90 16.30 -27.64
N MET A 126 25.74 15.93 -27.11
CA MET A 126 25.35 14.52 -26.92
C MET A 126 25.22 13.77 -28.25
N ALA A 127 24.65 14.41 -29.29
CA ALA A 127 24.55 13.82 -30.61
C ALA A 127 25.95 13.54 -31.23
N LYS A 128 26.87 14.47 -31.07
CA LYS A 128 28.27 14.31 -31.53
C LYS A 128 28.98 13.18 -30.72
N ALA A 129 28.79 13.15 -29.41
CA ALA A 129 29.43 12.18 -28.55
C ALA A 129 28.91 10.73 -28.79
N SER A 130 27.61 10.60 -29.12
CA SER A 130 27.00 9.31 -29.45
C SER A 130 27.26 8.83 -30.89
N GLY A 131 27.89 9.65 -31.72
CA GLY A 131 28.15 9.31 -33.14
C GLY A 131 26.89 9.34 -34.00
N PHE A 132 25.83 10.04 -33.61
CA PHE A 132 24.61 10.19 -34.41
C PHE A 132 24.91 10.86 -35.73
N GLN A 133 24.57 10.20 -36.85
CA GLN A 133 24.82 10.67 -38.21
C GLN A 133 23.59 11.26 -38.86
N GLY A 134 22.42 11.14 -38.24
CA GLY A 134 21.18 11.68 -38.76
C GLY A 134 21.07 13.20 -38.62
N ARG A 135 19.99 13.75 -39.14
CA ARG A 135 19.66 15.19 -38.98
C ARG A 135 18.96 15.40 -37.63
N LEU A 136 19.60 16.17 -36.77
CA LEU A 136 19.01 16.62 -35.51
C LEU A 136 18.29 17.96 -35.76
N VAL A 137 17.03 18.07 -35.27
CA VAL A 137 16.24 19.30 -35.28
C VAL A 137 15.71 19.55 -33.88
N ILE A 138 16.01 20.71 -33.32
CA ILE A 138 15.50 21.10 -31.99
C ILE A 138 14.51 22.25 -32.21
N LEU A 139 13.30 22.11 -31.68
CA LEU A 139 12.21 23.06 -31.83
C LEU A 139 11.78 23.59 -30.46
N ALA A 140 11.63 24.92 -30.40
CA ALA A 140 11.07 25.61 -29.26
C ALA A 140 9.55 25.65 -29.34
N GLU A 141 8.85 25.16 -28.36
CA GLU A 141 7.39 25.16 -28.27
C GLU A 141 6.94 25.69 -26.89
N PRO A 142 6.33 26.91 -26.84
CA PRO A 142 5.88 27.50 -25.58
C PRO A 142 4.81 26.66 -24.83
N GLU A 143 4.09 25.81 -25.57
CA GLU A 143 3.03 24.94 -25.01
C GLU A 143 3.57 23.74 -24.24
N ILE A 144 4.82 23.37 -24.45
CA ILE A 144 5.49 22.31 -23.71
C ILE A 144 5.89 22.87 -22.35
N ALA A 145 5.54 22.18 -21.26
CA ALA A 145 5.91 22.62 -19.92
C ALA A 145 7.43 22.57 -19.69
N ASN A 146 7.94 23.46 -18.86
CA ASN A 146 9.37 23.50 -18.53
C ASN A 146 9.81 22.17 -17.89
N GLY A 147 10.78 21.47 -18.49
CA GLY A 147 11.26 20.13 -18.11
C GLY A 147 10.50 18.97 -18.77
N ASP A 148 9.52 19.23 -19.62
CA ASP A 148 8.89 18.24 -20.49
C ASP A 148 9.52 18.28 -21.89
N CYS A 149 9.40 17.20 -22.67
CA CYS A 149 9.85 17.17 -24.04
C CYS A 149 9.09 16.13 -24.87
N ARG A 150 9.18 16.29 -26.19
CA ARG A 150 8.73 15.33 -27.18
C ARG A 150 9.85 15.02 -28.15
N ILE A 151 10.20 13.77 -28.33
CA ILE A 151 11.22 13.32 -29.28
C ILE A 151 10.54 12.46 -30.33
N GLU A 152 10.73 12.84 -31.61
CA GLU A 152 10.06 12.20 -32.74
C GLU A 152 11.10 11.76 -33.79
N TRP A 153 10.84 10.58 -34.37
CA TRP A 153 11.62 10.04 -35.51
C TRP A 153 10.65 9.41 -36.51
N ALA A 154 11.19 8.90 -37.64
CA ALA A 154 10.38 8.44 -38.79
C ALA A 154 9.25 7.46 -38.42
N ASP A 155 9.55 6.52 -37.51
CA ASP A 155 8.66 5.39 -37.21
C ASP A 155 8.07 5.43 -35.79
N GLY A 156 8.24 6.56 -35.07
CA GLY A 156 7.73 6.68 -33.73
C GLY A 156 8.16 7.93 -32.98
N GLY A 157 8.01 7.89 -31.68
CA GLY A 157 8.40 8.98 -30.79
C GLY A 157 8.23 8.61 -29.33
N VAL A 158 8.79 9.44 -28.47
CA VAL A 158 8.62 9.35 -27.01
C VAL A 158 8.24 10.73 -26.48
N VAL A 159 7.37 10.75 -25.49
CA VAL A 159 6.90 11.97 -24.84
C VAL A 159 7.22 11.88 -23.35
N LEU A 160 7.91 12.87 -22.86
CA LEU A 160 8.09 13.11 -21.43
C LEU A 160 7.10 14.19 -21.02
N GLU A 161 6.01 13.80 -20.41
CA GLU A 161 4.94 14.68 -19.91
C GLU A 161 4.67 14.35 -18.45
N ARG A 162 5.16 15.20 -17.57
CA ARG A 162 5.10 14.96 -16.11
C ARG A 162 3.67 14.87 -15.58
N ALA A 163 2.76 15.65 -16.13
CA ALA A 163 1.34 15.59 -15.74
C ALA A 163 0.72 14.20 -16.00
N ALA A 164 1.06 13.58 -17.14
CA ALA A 164 0.62 12.23 -17.46
C ALA A 164 1.25 11.18 -16.55
N ILE A 165 2.55 11.32 -16.25
CA ILE A 165 3.26 10.44 -15.30
C ILE A 165 2.65 10.56 -13.90
N GLU A 166 2.37 11.78 -13.44
CA GLU A 166 1.76 12.04 -12.13
C GLU A 166 0.35 11.43 -12.02
N THR A 167 -0.45 11.55 -13.07
CA THR A 167 -1.76 10.91 -13.17
C THR A 167 -1.62 9.38 -13.04
N LYS A 168 -0.65 8.81 -13.75
CA LYS A 168 -0.39 7.37 -13.71
C LYS A 168 0.05 6.87 -12.33
N ILE A 169 0.92 7.62 -11.67
CA ILE A 169 1.33 7.33 -10.28
C ILE A 169 0.12 7.36 -9.36
N ASN A 170 -0.75 8.37 -9.47
CA ASN A 170 -1.97 8.48 -8.68
C ASN A 170 -2.91 7.28 -8.85
N GLU A 171 -3.11 6.83 -10.09
CA GLU A 171 -3.90 5.64 -10.37
C GLU A 171 -3.30 4.37 -9.75
N LEU A 172 -1.97 4.22 -9.84
CA LEU A 172 -1.27 3.06 -9.29
C LEU A 172 -1.34 3.02 -7.76
N VAL A 173 -1.08 4.16 -7.13
CA VAL A 173 -1.18 4.32 -5.66
C VAL A 173 -2.62 4.10 -5.19
N GLY A 174 -3.61 4.68 -5.87
CA GLY A 174 -5.02 4.50 -5.56
C GLY A 174 -5.46 3.03 -5.65
N ARG A 175 -5.01 2.30 -6.68
CA ARG A 175 -5.27 0.85 -6.81
C ARG A 175 -4.61 0.03 -5.69
N TYR A 176 -3.37 0.37 -5.34
CA TYR A 176 -2.68 -0.29 -4.23
C TYR A 176 -3.44 -0.11 -2.90
N ILE A 177 -3.81 1.12 -2.56
CA ILE A 177 -4.57 1.42 -1.34
C ILE A 177 -5.94 0.70 -1.33
N ALA A 178 -6.64 0.68 -2.46
CA ALA A 178 -7.93 -0.02 -2.57
C ALA A 178 -7.79 -1.54 -2.38
N SER A 179 -6.74 -2.17 -2.92
CA SER A 179 -6.48 -3.59 -2.75
C SER A 179 -6.21 -3.97 -1.28
N ARG A 180 -5.51 -3.11 -0.54
CA ARG A 180 -5.22 -3.34 0.89
C ARG A 180 -6.47 -3.23 1.77
N LYS A 181 -7.36 -2.28 1.47
CA LYS A 181 -8.65 -2.14 2.17
C LYS A 181 -9.56 -3.35 1.96
N GLY A 182 -9.63 -3.89 0.74
CA GLY A 182 -10.44 -5.09 0.45
C GLY A 182 -9.90 -6.36 1.11
N SER A 183 -8.58 -6.46 1.34
CA SER A 183 -7.97 -7.61 2.02
C SER A 183 -8.21 -7.62 3.55
N SER A 184 -8.55 -6.48 4.15
CA SER A 184 -8.83 -6.37 5.60
C SER A 184 -10.29 -6.68 5.96
N GLU A 185 -11.18 -6.79 4.97
CA GLU A 185 -12.61 -7.10 5.16
C GLU A 185 -12.95 -8.57 4.92
N SER A 186 -12.00 -9.40 4.50
CA SER A 186 -12.15 -10.84 4.26
C SER A 186 -11.55 -11.68 5.37
#